data_a690e884dfbfbd8ad6266800dfc64701
#
_entry.id   a690e884dfbfbd8ad6266800dfc64701
#
_cell.length_a   1.000
_cell.length_b   1.000
_cell.length_c   1.000
_cell.angle_alpha   90.00
_cell.angle_beta   90.00
_cell.angle_gamma   90.00
#
_symmetry.space_group_name_H-M   'P 1'
#
loop_
_entity.id
_entity.type
_entity.pdbx_description
1 polymer ?
#
loop_
_entity_poly.entity_id
_entity_poly.type
_entity_poly.pdbx_seq_one_letter_code
_entity_poly.pdbx_strand_id
1 'polypeptide(L)'
;MYGGDISYGRLNKIPFQEIQWYHAMAPGLLLLLTRIGVPVSTSFLVLSAFASTFVLEKMLMKSMMGYAVAAVAAYVIWIGVTKILDEAKPVKEEHKIYWRVGQWFTTGFLWWTWLSHDIANIAVFLPREIPVDLMVCISVVFIGGLWWMFREGGGKIQNIVLEKHNTRYVRSATIIDGVYWVILFFFKELNDIPMSTTW
;
A
#
# COMPACT_ATOMS: atom_id res chain seq x y z
N MET A 1 -7.86 -15.99 -23.84
CA MET A 1 -7.82 -14.53 -23.93
C MET A 1 -8.27 -13.99 -22.58
N TYR A 2 -7.37 -13.51 -21.79
CA TYR A 2 -7.72 -12.85 -20.54
C TYR A 2 -7.59 -11.34 -20.76
N GLY A 3 -8.71 -10.71 -21.11
CA GLY A 3 -8.89 -9.31 -20.82
C GLY A 3 -9.62 -9.22 -19.49
N GLY A 4 -8.99 -8.73 -18.45
CA GLY A 4 -9.59 -8.54 -17.16
C GLY A 4 -9.32 -7.14 -16.64
N ASP A 5 -10.23 -6.63 -15.81
CA ASP A 5 -10.00 -5.39 -15.08
C ASP A 5 -8.91 -5.59 -14.04
N ILE A 6 -7.70 -5.08 -14.31
CA ILE A 6 -6.57 -5.14 -13.38
C ILE A 6 -6.79 -4.34 -12.11
N SER A 7 -7.80 -3.47 -12.07
CA SER A 7 -8.14 -2.71 -10.86
C SER A 7 -8.95 -3.52 -9.83
N TYR A 8 -9.33 -4.74 -10.16
CA TYR A 8 -10.20 -5.58 -9.32
C TYR A 8 -11.51 -4.88 -8.95
N GLY A 9 -12.14 -4.17 -9.93
CA GLY A 9 -13.40 -3.46 -9.73
C GLY A 9 -13.28 -2.12 -8.97
N ARG A 10 -12.09 -1.73 -8.53
CA ARG A 10 -11.88 -0.50 -7.72
C ARG A 10 -12.16 0.77 -8.49
N LEU A 11 -12.03 0.73 -9.82
CA LEU A 11 -12.30 1.86 -10.71
C LEU A 11 -13.74 1.92 -11.22
N ASN A 12 -14.63 1.02 -10.78
CA ASN A 12 -16.02 1.00 -11.23
C ASN A 12 -16.80 2.31 -10.97
N LYS A 13 -16.37 3.06 -9.94
CA LYS A 13 -16.98 4.36 -9.58
C LYS A 13 -16.32 5.55 -10.27
N ILE A 14 -15.23 5.32 -11.01
CA ILE A 14 -14.51 6.34 -11.75
C ILE A 14 -14.73 6.05 -13.23
N PRO A 15 -15.46 6.90 -13.97
CA PRO A 15 -15.69 6.68 -15.38
C PRO A 15 -14.37 6.69 -16.14
N PHE A 16 -14.29 5.90 -17.20
CA PHE A 16 -13.14 5.98 -18.12
C PHE A 16 -13.13 7.36 -18.77
N GLN A 17 -11.99 8.01 -18.72
CA GLN A 17 -11.77 9.31 -19.34
C GLN A 17 -10.54 9.23 -20.25
N GLU A 18 -10.56 9.99 -21.34
CA GLU A 18 -9.37 10.18 -22.15
C GLU A 18 -8.28 10.88 -21.34
N ILE A 19 -7.08 10.36 -21.43
CA ILE A 19 -5.94 10.90 -20.70
C ILE A 19 -5.52 12.23 -21.34
N GLN A 20 -5.62 13.28 -20.55
CA GLN A 20 -5.17 14.62 -20.91
C GLN A 20 -3.85 14.92 -20.22
N TRP A 21 -3.12 15.90 -20.71
CA TRP A 21 -1.81 16.29 -20.18
C TRP A 21 -1.85 16.64 -18.68
N TYR A 22 -2.93 17.24 -18.19
CA TYR A 22 -3.07 17.62 -16.78
C TYR A 22 -3.23 16.40 -15.85
N HIS A 23 -3.67 15.26 -16.34
CA HIS A 23 -3.69 14.02 -15.54
C HIS A 23 -2.28 13.57 -15.12
N ALA A 24 -1.25 13.94 -15.92
CA ALA A 24 0.14 13.65 -15.57
C ALA A 24 0.67 14.54 -14.41
N MET A 25 -0.02 15.62 -14.06
CA MET A 25 0.38 16.48 -12.94
C MET A 25 0.31 15.76 -11.59
N ALA A 26 -0.67 14.90 -11.38
CA ALA A 26 -0.84 14.18 -10.11
C ALA A 26 0.34 13.22 -9.83
N PRO A 27 0.73 12.30 -10.72
CA PRO A 27 1.93 11.50 -10.50
C PRO A 27 3.21 12.32 -10.51
N GLY A 28 3.30 13.41 -11.29
CA GLY A 28 4.44 14.34 -11.24
C GLY A 28 4.60 15.00 -9.87
N LEU A 29 3.51 15.50 -9.30
CA LEU A 29 3.50 16.05 -7.94
C LEU A 29 3.83 14.99 -6.89
N LEU A 30 3.31 13.77 -7.05
CA LEU A 30 3.63 12.65 -6.18
C LEU A 30 5.15 12.38 -6.16
N LEU A 31 5.78 12.30 -7.33
CA LEU A 31 7.23 12.11 -7.43
C LEU A 31 8.01 13.25 -6.76
N LEU A 32 7.57 14.48 -6.94
CA LEU A 32 8.21 15.64 -6.29
C LEU A 32 8.10 15.55 -4.77
N LEU A 33 6.90 15.32 -4.25
CA LEU A 33 6.65 15.23 -2.80
C LEU A 33 7.42 14.07 -2.17
N THR A 34 7.43 12.91 -2.81
CA THR A 34 8.19 11.75 -2.32
C THR A 34 9.70 12.00 -2.35
N ARG A 35 10.20 12.75 -3.35
CA ARG A 35 11.63 13.09 -3.43
C ARG A 35 12.08 14.02 -2.31
N ILE A 36 11.23 14.91 -1.83
CA ILE A 36 11.50 15.79 -0.68
C ILE A 36 11.13 15.15 0.67
N GLY A 37 10.63 13.91 0.67
CA GLY A 37 10.34 13.15 1.87
C GLY A 37 8.98 13.45 2.51
N VAL A 38 8.06 14.04 1.77
CA VAL A 38 6.68 14.28 2.26
C VAL A 38 5.81 13.06 1.99
N PRO A 39 5.31 12.38 3.04
CA PRO A 39 4.41 11.25 2.87
C PRO A 39 3.03 11.74 2.42
N VAL A 40 2.53 11.21 1.32
CA VAL A 40 1.21 11.54 0.76
C VAL A 40 0.45 10.28 0.39
N SER A 41 -0.88 10.35 0.43
CA SER A 41 -1.72 9.26 -0.06
C SER A 41 -1.70 9.21 -1.58
N THR A 42 -1.01 8.22 -2.13
CA THR A 42 -0.89 7.99 -3.56
C THR A 42 -2.26 7.85 -4.23
N SER A 43 -3.10 6.99 -3.69
CA SER A 43 -4.43 6.73 -4.24
C SER A 43 -5.31 7.99 -4.22
N PHE A 44 -5.25 8.77 -3.13
CA PHE A 44 -6.01 10.01 -3.06
C PHE A 44 -5.52 11.01 -4.11
N LEU A 45 -4.21 11.23 -4.19
CA LEU A 45 -3.63 12.22 -5.10
C LEU A 45 -3.87 11.86 -6.57
N VAL A 46 -3.65 10.58 -6.95
CA VAL A 46 -3.77 10.15 -8.35
C VAL A 46 -5.24 10.02 -8.75
N LEU A 47 -6.05 9.31 -7.95
CA LEU A 47 -7.45 9.05 -8.33
C LEU A 47 -8.33 10.29 -8.25
N SER A 48 -7.97 11.29 -7.43
CA SER A 48 -8.71 12.56 -7.38
C SER A 48 -8.66 13.33 -8.70
N ALA A 49 -7.61 13.14 -9.50
CA ALA A 49 -7.50 13.78 -10.81
C ALA A 49 -8.55 13.25 -11.81
N PHE A 50 -9.09 12.05 -11.58
CA PHE A 50 -10.09 11.39 -12.43
C PHE A 50 -11.48 11.33 -11.78
N ALA A 51 -11.58 11.68 -10.51
CA ALA A 51 -12.81 11.54 -9.75
C ALA A 51 -13.76 12.72 -10.00
N SER A 52 -15.06 12.44 -10.12
CA SER A 52 -16.07 13.48 -10.02
C SER A 52 -16.12 14.06 -8.61
N THR A 53 -16.65 15.27 -8.43
CA THR A 53 -16.80 15.94 -7.12
C THR A 53 -17.47 15.03 -6.09
N PHE A 54 -18.52 14.30 -6.49
CA PHE A 54 -19.23 13.36 -5.62
C PHE A 54 -18.36 12.18 -5.19
N VAL A 55 -17.55 11.63 -6.09
CA VAL A 55 -16.62 10.53 -5.78
C VAL A 55 -15.51 11.05 -4.88
N LEU A 56 -15.00 12.26 -5.14
CA LEU A 56 -13.97 12.91 -4.32
C LEU A 56 -14.45 13.13 -2.89
N GLU A 57 -15.65 13.65 -2.70
CA GLU A 57 -16.25 13.83 -1.38
C GLU A 57 -16.38 12.52 -0.62
N LYS A 58 -16.86 11.45 -1.28
CA LYS A 58 -16.91 10.11 -0.69
C LYS A 58 -15.54 9.57 -0.34
N MET A 59 -14.53 9.80 -1.17
CA MET A 59 -13.15 9.40 -0.89
C MET A 59 -12.60 10.12 0.34
N LEU A 60 -12.86 11.43 0.47
CA LEU A 60 -12.47 12.22 1.64
C LEU A 60 -13.11 11.70 2.91
N MET A 61 -14.43 11.56 2.92
CA MET A 61 -15.17 11.06 4.10
C MET A 61 -14.69 9.68 4.52
N LYS A 62 -14.53 8.76 3.58
CA LYS A 62 -14.03 7.42 3.87
C LYS A 62 -12.59 7.44 4.40
N SER A 63 -11.73 8.29 3.85
CA SER A 63 -10.34 8.43 4.31
C SER A 63 -10.31 8.96 5.75
N MET A 64 -11.09 9.99 6.08
CA MET A 64 -11.17 10.51 7.44
C MET A 64 -11.69 9.47 8.44
N MET A 65 -12.74 8.74 8.08
CA MET A 65 -13.24 7.64 8.91
C MET A 65 -12.20 6.52 9.05
N GLY A 66 -11.54 6.18 7.97
CA GLY A 66 -10.45 5.21 7.96
C GLY A 66 -9.32 5.61 8.92
N TYR A 67 -8.88 6.87 8.91
CA TYR A 67 -7.86 7.38 9.85
C TYR A 67 -8.30 7.23 11.31
N ALA A 68 -9.52 7.60 11.64
CA ALA A 68 -10.04 7.47 13.00
C ALA A 68 -10.07 6.00 13.45
N VAL A 69 -10.57 5.09 12.59
CA VAL A 69 -10.65 3.66 12.89
C VAL A 69 -9.25 3.05 13.04
N ALA A 70 -8.31 3.43 12.17
CA ALA A 70 -6.94 2.91 12.27
C ALA A 70 -6.23 3.38 13.53
N ALA A 71 -6.41 4.65 13.93
CA ALA A 71 -5.82 5.14 15.18
C ALA A 71 -6.31 4.34 16.39
N VAL A 72 -7.62 4.05 16.46
CA VAL A 72 -8.19 3.23 17.53
C VAL A 72 -7.70 1.79 17.45
N ALA A 73 -7.71 1.19 16.26
CA ALA A 73 -7.24 -0.18 16.06
C ALA A 73 -5.76 -0.32 16.41
N ALA A 74 -4.90 0.60 15.96
CA ALA A 74 -3.49 0.62 16.29
C ALA A 74 -3.25 0.71 17.81
N TYR A 75 -3.99 1.56 18.50
CA TYR A 75 -3.89 1.70 19.95
C TYR A 75 -4.30 0.43 20.71
N VAL A 76 -5.42 -0.18 20.32
CA VAL A 76 -5.91 -1.44 20.93
C VAL A 76 -4.92 -2.58 20.68
N ILE A 77 -4.41 -2.70 19.45
CA ILE A 77 -3.45 -3.73 19.08
C ILE A 77 -2.13 -3.50 19.82
N TRP A 78 -1.66 -2.25 19.91
CA TRP A 78 -0.44 -1.92 20.67
C TRP A 78 -0.54 -2.37 22.13
N ILE A 79 -1.64 -2.07 22.81
CA ILE A 79 -1.86 -2.52 24.19
C ILE A 79 -1.88 -4.06 24.28
N GLY A 80 -2.53 -4.73 23.33
CA GLY A 80 -2.57 -6.19 23.28
C GLY A 80 -1.17 -6.80 23.08
N VAL A 81 -0.45 -6.28 22.11
CA VAL A 81 0.90 -6.76 21.74
C VAL A 81 1.90 -6.52 22.87
N THR A 82 1.90 -5.34 23.48
CA THR A 82 2.82 -5.03 24.61
C THR A 82 2.56 -5.87 25.85
N LYS A 83 1.33 -6.28 26.08
CA LYS A 83 0.98 -7.17 27.20
C LYS A 83 1.38 -8.62 26.95
N ILE A 84 1.32 -9.10 25.71
CA ILE A 84 1.59 -10.49 25.34
C ILE A 84 3.07 -10.71 25.04
N LEU A 85 3.71 -9.74 24.43
CA LEU A 85 5.08 -9.78 23.97
C LEU A 85 5.92 -8.86 24.85
N ASP A 86 6.68 -9.43 25.75
CA ASP A 86 7.71 -8.71 26.49
C ASP A 86 8.81 -8.27 25.49
N GLU A 87 8.66 -7.09 24.91
CA GLU A 87 9.55 -6.55 23.86
C GLU A 87 11.01 -6.40 24.33
N ALA A 88 11.21 -6.35 25.64
CA ALA A 88 12.52 -6.18 26.24
C ALA A 88 13.41 -7.43 26.14
N LYS A 89 12.83 -8.61 25.86
CA LYS A 89 13.61 -9.86 25.80
C LYS A 89 14.05 -10.17 24.37
N PRO A 90 15.35 -10.30 24.11
CA PRO A 90 15.85 -10.74 22.83
C PRO A 90 15.31 -12.15 22.49
N VAL A 91 14.95 -12.34 21.22
CA VAL A 91 14.53 -13.66 20.73
C VAL A 91 15.73 -14.62 20.84
N LYS A 92 15.53 -15.79 21.43
CA LYS A 92 16.55 -16.84 21.46
C LYS A 92 16.98 -17.21 20.05
N GLU A 93 18.27 -17.49 19.84
CA GLU A 93 18.84 -17.80 18.52
C GLU A 93 18.08 -18.95 17.82
N GLU A 94 17.70 -19.99 18.56
CA GLU A 94 16.95 -21.15 18.08
C GLU A 94 15.56 -20.78 17.50
N HIS A 95 14.95 -19.68 17.94
CA HIS A 95 13.65 -19.23 17.47
C HIS A 95 13.72 -18.19 16.35
N LYS A 96 14.88 -17.66 16.02
CA LYS A 96 15.04 -16.63 14.98
C LYS A 96 14.56 -17.09 13.62
N ILE A 97 14.79 -18.36 13.26
CA ILE A 97 14.36 -18.90 11.97
C ILE A 97 12.84 -18.90 11.84
N TYR A 98 12.10 -19.27 12.90
CA TYR A 98 10.64 -19.26 12.87
C TYR A 98 10.08 -17.84 12.66
N TRP A 99 10.68 -16.85 13.35
CA TRP A 99 10.30 -15.46 13.17
C TRP A 99 10.64 -14.94 11.76
N ARG A 100 11.76 -15.38 11.18
CA ARG A 100 12.14 -15.02 9.80
C ARG A 100 11.17 -15.61 8.78
N VAL A 101 10.79 -16.85 8.94
CA VAL A 101 9.79 -17.50 8.08
C VAL A 101 8.44 -16.80 8.24
N GLY A 102 8.02 -16.54 9.48
CA GLY A 102 6.80 -15.77 9.76
C GLY A 102 6.81 -14.39 9.09
N GLN A 103 7.95 -13.68 9.13
CA GLN A 103 8.13 -12.40 8.46
C GLN A 103 7.91 -12.50 6.95
N TRP A 104 8.46 -13.52 6.29
CA TRP A 104 8.24 -13.70 4.86
C TRP A 104 6.77 -13.87 4.51
N PHE A 105 6.04 -14.63 5.30
CA PHE A 105 4.59 -14.79 5.10
C PHE A 105 3.84 -13.48 5.34
N THR A 106 4.04 -12.82 6.46
CA THR A 106 3.32 -11.58 6.79
C THR A 106 3.65 -10.46 5.82
N THR A 107 4.94 -10.30 5.47
CA THR A 107 5.38 -9.33 4.47
C THR A 107 4.82 -9.66 3.08
N GLY A 108 4.83 -10.94 2.67
CA GLY A 108 4.27 -11.38 1.39
C GLY A 108 2.77 -11.09 1.27
N PHE A 109 1.99 -11.41 2.31
CA PHE A 109 0.56 -11.09 2.35
C PHE A 109 0.28 -9.59 2.39
N LEU A 110 1.08 -8.83 3.13
CA LEU A 110 0.98 -7.37 3.17
C LEU A 110 1.26 -6.76 1.80
N TRP A 111 2.31 -7.19 1.11
CA TRP A 111 2.64 -6.76 -0.25
C TRP A 111 1.55 -7.13 -1.25
N TRP A 112 1.03 -8.35 -1.19
CA TRP A 112 -0.07 -8.76 -2.04
C TRP A 112 -1.29 -7.85 -1.88
N THR A 113 -1.68 -7.55 -0.64
CA THR A 113 -2.81 -6.68 -0.33
C THR A 113 -2.55 -5.24 -0.78
N TRP A 114 -1.35 -4.73 -0.62
CA TRP A 114 -0.97 -3.40 -1.09
C TRP A 114 -0.94 -3.29 -2.60
N LEU A 115 -0.27 -4.21 -3.28
CA LEU A 115 -0.18 -4.19 -4.74
C LEU A 115 -1.56 -4.29 -5.39
N SER A 116 -2.42 -5.18 -4.91
CA SER A 116 -3.79 -5.30 -5.43
C SER A 116 -4.59 -3.99 -5.26
N HIS A 117 -4.24 -3.17 -4.29
CA HIS A 117 -4.85 -1.86 -4.09
C HIS A 117 -4.21 -0.79 -4.96
N ASP A 118 -2.90 -0.71 -4.94
CA ASP A 118 -2.20 0.41 -5.55
C ASP A 118 -2.11 0.30 -7.07
N ILE A 119 -2.34 -0.90 -7.61
CA ILE A 119 -2.44 -1.10 -9.07
C ILE A 119 -3.57 -0.28 -9.69
N ALA A 120 -4.63 0.05 -8.94
CA ALA A 120 -5.69 0.94 -9.40
C ALA A 120 -5.18 2.34 -9.77
N ASN A 121 -4.12 2.81 -9.09
CA ASN A 121 -3.50 4.10 -9.37
C ASN A 121 -2.81 4.15 -10.73
N ILE A 122 -2.46 2.99 -11.27
CA ILE A 122 -1.87 2.85 -12.60
C ILE A 122 -2.94 2.46 -13.60
N ALA A 123 -3.85 1.57 -13.20
CA ALA A 123 -4.94 1.11 -14.04
C ALA A 123 -5.87 2.25 -14.47
N VAL A 124 -5.93 3.36 -13.73
CA VAL A 124 -6.71 4.55 -14.12
C VAL A 124 -6.20 5.19 -15.42
N PHE A 125 -4.91 5.03 -15.72
CA PHE A 125 -4.27 5.51 -16.96
C PHE A 125 -4.31 4.49 -18.11
N LEU A 126 -4.86 3.32 -17.89
CA LEU A 126 -4.87 2.21 -18.84
C LEU A 126 -6.30 1.90 -19.28
N PRO A 127 -6.48 1.25 -20.45
CA PRO A 127 -7.76 0.68 -20.84
C PRO A 127 -8.28 -0.24 -19.71
N ARG A 128 -9.60 -0.28 -19.50
CA ARG A 128 -10.21 -1.13 -18.47
C ARG A 128 -9.93 -2.62 -18.70
N GLU A 129 -9.93 -3.01 -19.95
CA GLU A 129 -9.54 -4.36 -20.37
C GLU A 129 -8.17 -4.30 -21.03
N ILE A 130 -7.23 -5.04 -20.49
CA ILE A 130 -5.84 -5.03 -20.94
C ILE A 130 -5.55 -6.32 -21.71
N PRO A 131 -5.06 -6.25 -22.95
CA PRO A 131 -4.60 -7.43 -23.67
C PRO A 131 -3.35 -8.05 -23.00
N VAL A 132 -3.15 -9.33 -23.21
CA VAL A 132 -2.10 -10.11 -22.53
C VAL A 132 -0.70 -9.55 -22.79
N ASP A 133 -0.41 -9.11 -23.99
CA ASP A 133 0.88 -8.52 -24.38
C ASP A 133 1.19 -7.26 -23.59
N LEU A 134 0.21 -6.35 -23.44
CA LEU A 134 0.34 -5.15 -22.64
C LEU A 134 0.48 -5.49 -21.14
N MET A 135 -0.26 -6.49 -20.66
CA MET A 135 -0.15 -6.95 -19.27
C MET A 135 1.27 -7.50 -18.96
N VAL A 136 1.83 -8.27 -19.88
CA VAL A 136 3.22 -8.79 -19.75
C VAL A 136 4.21 -7.62 -19.75
N CYS A 137 4.06 -6.66 -20.67
CA CYS A 137 4.94 -5.49 -20.75
C CYS A 137 4.91 -4.70 -19.43
N ILE A 138 3.72 -4.40 -18.89
CA ILE A 138 3.56 -3.70 -17.62
C ILE A 138 4.21 -4.49 -16.48
N SER A 139 3.98 -5.80 -16.43
CA SER A 139 4.56 -6.66 -15.39
C SER A 139 6.10 -6.65 -15.43
N VAL A 140 6.70 -6.71 -16.61
CA VAL A 140 8.16 -6.62 -16.78
C VAL A 140 8.70 -5.28 -16.30
N VAL A 141 8.03 -4.18 -16.64
CA VAL A 141 8.42 -2.83 -16.18
C VAL A 141 8.35 -2.74 -14.65
N PHE A 142 7.28 -3.28 -14.04
CA PHE A 142 7.13 -3.30 -12.60
C PHE A 142 8.21 -4.13 -11.90
N ILE A 143 8.41 -5.36 -12.36
CA ILE A 143 9.42 -6.26 -11.78
C ILE A 143 10.82 -5.64 -11.93
N GLY A 144 11.12 -5.07 -13.10
CA GLY A 144 12.39 -4.38 -13.35
C GLY A 144 12.58 -3.16 -12.45
N GLY A 145 11.53 -2.34 -12.29
CA GLY A 145 11.55 -1.18 -11.40
C GLY A 145 11.72 -1.56 -9.93
N LEU A 146 10.99 -2.58 -9.46
CA LEU A 146 11.14 -3.12 -8.10
C LEU A 146 12.55 -3.70 -7.88
N TRP A 147 13.06 -4.47 -8.83
CA TRP A 147 14.41 -5.00 -8.76
C TRP A 147 15.46 -3.89 -8.64
N TRP A 148 15.32 -2.84 -9.46
CA TRP A 148 16.20 -1.68 -9.41
C TRP A 148 16.11 -0.97 -8.05
N MET A 149 14.89 -0.72 -7.57
CA MET A 149 14.66 -0.07 -6.29
C MET A 149 15.25 -0.86 -5.11
N PHE A 150 15.11 -2.18 -5.10
CA PHE A 150 15.69 -3.02 -4.07
C PHE A 150 17.23 -3.05 -4.15
N ARG A 151 17.79 -3.03 -5.35
CA ARG A 151 19.24 -2.93 -5.54
C ARG A 151 19.82 -1.63 -4.98
N GLU A 152 19.10 -0.52 -5.13
CA GLU A 152 19.48 0.80 -4.59
C GLU A 152 19.12 0.97 -3.09
N GLY A 153 18.64 -0.08 -2.42
CA GLY A 153 18.26 -0.03 -1.00
C GLY A 153 17.03 0.81 -0.69
N GLY A 154 16.10 0.97 -1.64
CA GLY A 154 14.83 1.67 -1.44
C GLY A 154 14.91 3.21 -1.49
N GLY A 155 16.11 3.78 -1.64
CA GLY A 155 16.30 5.22 -1.78
C GLY A 155 15.87 6.05 -0.57
N LYS A 156 15.53 7.32 -0.79
CA LYS A 156 15.14 8.25 0.30
C LYS A 156 13.85 7.87 1.03
N ILE A 157 12.92 7.20 0.35
CA ILE A 157 11.66 6.74 0.96
C ILE A 157 11.93 5.69 2.03
N GLN A 158 12.91 4.81 1.81
CA GLN A 158 13.29 3.80 2.79
C GLN A 158 13.70 4.42 4.14
N ASN A 159 14.38 5.55 4.11
CA ASN A 159 14.76 6.27 5.34
C ASN A 159 13.53 6.72 6.13
N ILE A 160 12.50 7.23 5.46
CA ILE A 160 11.24 7.63 6.11
C ILE A 160 10.56 6.42 6.77
N VAL A 161 10.55 5.28 6.10
CA VAL A 161 9.99 4.04 6.64
C VAL A 161 10.78 3.58 7.86
N LEU A 162 12.10 3.58 7.78
CA LEU A 162 12.98 3.19 8.88
C LEU A 162 12.86 4.12 10.08
N GLU A 163 12.76 5.43 9.86
CA GLU A 163 12.54 6.42 10.93
C GLU A 163 11.19 6.23 11.62
N LYS A 164 10.14 5.97 10.85
CA LYS A 164 8.79 5.76 11.40
C LYS A 164 8.67 4.46 12.20
N HIS A 165 9.28 3.38 11.73
CA HIS A 165 9.08 2.07 12.34
C HIS A 165 10.08 1.73 13.44
N ASN A 166 11.26 2.35 13.46
CA ASN A 166 12.34 2.13 14.44
C ASN A 166 12.52 0.65 14.88
N THR A 167 12.19 -0.29 13.98
CA THR A 167 12.17 -1.71 14.26
C THR A 167 13.54 -2.32 14.00
N ARG A 168 14.23 -2.67 15.09
CA ARG A 168 15.54 -3.34 15.03
C ARG A 168 15.43 -4.87 15.07
N TYR A 169 14.25 -5.41 15.37
CA TYR A 169 14.08 -6.83 15.63
C TYR A 169 13.13 -7.48 14.63
N VAL A 170 13.51 -8.66 14.11
CA VAL A 170 12.69 -9.45 13.17
C VAL A 170 11.31 -9.76 13.76
N ARG A 171 11.22 -10.05 15.06
CA ARG A 171 9.94 -10.30 15.75
C ARG A 171 8.98 -9.12 15.62
N SER A 172 9.46 -7.93 15.94
CA SER A 172 8.63 -6.72 15.89
C SER A 172 8.18 -6.43 14.45
N ALA A 173 9.07 -6.57 13.46
CA ALA A 173 8.71 -6.43 12.05
C ALA A 173 7.64 -7.44 11.62
N THR A 174 7.78 -8.71 11.98
CA THR A 174 6.78 -9.76 11.67
C THR A 174 5.41 -9.42 12.24
N ILE A 175 5.36 -8.93 13.47
CA ILE A 175 4.10 -8.58 14.13
C ILE A 175 3.46 -7.36 13.48
N ILE A 176 4.25 -6.32 13.21
CA ILE A 176 3.77 -5.12 12.55
C ILE A 176 3.20 -5.47 11.17
N ASP A 177 3.95 -6.19 10.34
CA ASP A 177 3.50 -6.62 9.01
C ASP A 177 2.22 -7.46 9.10
N GLY A 178 2.14 -8.37 10.06
CA GLY A 178 0.97 -9.21 10.29
C GLY A 178 -0.26 -8.40 10.71
N VAL A 179 -0.08 -7.45 11.62
CA VAL A 179 -1.15 -6.55 12.08
C VAL A 179 -1.65 -5.67 10.93
N TYR A 180 -0.74 -5.05 10.18
CA TYR A 180 -1.09 -4.25 9.01
C TYR A 180 -1.82 -5.08 7.96
N TRP A 181 -1.36 -6.30 7.69
CA TRP A 181 -2.04 -7.20 6.76
C TRP A 181 -3.47 -7.50 7.20
N VAL A 182 -3.69 -7.88 8.48
CA VAL A 182 -5.03 -8.19 9.01
C VAL A 182 -5.94 -6.97 8.93
N ILE A 183 -5.46 -5.80 9.31
CA ILE A 183 -6.22 -4.54 9.24
C ILE A 183 -6.58 -4.23 7.79
N LEU A 184 -5.61 -4.26 6.88
CA LEU A 184 -5.85 -3.98 5.47
C LEU A 184 -6.81 -5.00 4.85
N PHE A 185 -6.65 -6.27 5.15
CA PHE A 185 -7.54 -7.33 4.67
C PHE A 185 -8.97 -7.10 5.15
N PHE A 186 -9.17 -6.86 6.44
CA PHE A 186 -10.49 -6.69 7.01
C PHE A 186 -11.19 -5.42 6.50
N PHE A 187 -10.52 -4.28 6.58
CA PHE A 187 -11.17 -3.01 6.23
C PHE A 187 -11.26 -2.79 4.72
N LYS A 188 -10.32 -3.30 3.97
CA LYS A 188 -10.21 -3.05 2.55
C LYS A 188 -10.87 -4.14 1.70
N GLU A 189 -10.54 -5.41 1.95
CA GLU A 189 -11.07 -6.51 1.13
C GLU A 189 -12.50 -6.89 1.53
N LEU A 190 -12.82 -6.85 2.84
CA LEU A 190 -14.15 -7.25 3.31
C LEU A 190 -15.14 -6.08 3.40
N ASN A 191 -14.70 -4.87 3.63
CA ASN A 191 -15.57 -3.72 3.89
C ASN A 191 -15.44 -2.57 2.88
N ASP A 192 -14.63 -2.70 1.82
CA ASP A 192 -14.42 -1.65 0.78
C ASP A 192 -14.07 -0.26 1.34
N ILE A 193 -13.43 -0.21 2.51
CA ILE A 193 -12.96 1.04 3.10
C ILE A 193 -11.60 1.36 2.50
N PRO A 194 -11.45 2.44 1.72
CA PRO A 194 -10.15 2.81 1.19
C PRO A 194 -9.24 3.23 2.33
N MET A 195 -8.14 2.52 2.50
CA MET A 195 -7.11 2.84 3.46
C MET A 195 -5.89 3.42 2.73
N SER A 196 -5.32 4.46 3.28
CA SER A 196 -4.08 5.03 2.77
C SER A 196 -2.88 4.14 3.16
N THR A 197 -1.91 4.02 2.29
CA THR A 197 -0.64 3.34 2.56
C THR A 197 0.33 4.18 3.40
N THR A 198 -0.04 5.43 3.71
CA THR A 198 0.79 6.39 4.46
C THR A 198 0.51 6.44 5.97
N TRP A 199 -0.16 5.46 6.49
CA TRP A 199 -0.56 5.37 7.91
C TRP A 199 0.60 5.07 8.85
#